data_fc8ba8078d6f258e20faa67dbd5bd548
#
_entry.id   fc8ba8078d6f258e20faa67dbd5bd548
#
_cell.length_a   1.000
_cell.length_b   1.000
_cell.length_c   1.000
_cell.angle_alpha   90.00
_cell.angle_beta   90.00
_cell.angle_gamma   90.00
#
_symmetry.space_group_name_H-M   'P 1'
#
loop_
_entity.id
_entity.type
_entity.pdbx_description
1 polymer ?
#
loop_
_entity_poly.entity_id
_entity_poly.type
_entity_poly.pdbx_seq_one_letter_code
_entity_poly.pdbx_strand_id
1 'polypeptide(L)'
;MTSNRRCIVAIAEYGKGSGSGSRFGGCLFRLALSDTDRGIAPGGRKWFRLIAGSALAGVDALLEEGTMRFAVIGAGAVGGYFGGRLAQSGEDVWFLARGRTLEALRQHGLKVDSAKGDFVLPSVRVSEQPNEVGPVDVVLVAVKAWQIAELAPILKPLVGPQTMVVPLQNGVEAPDELSRMVGGDKVLVGLCGLMSTIVEPGHIRHFGLEPFIAFKEQNNSRTPRLEPLRAAIAKSGVQAAIPEDIHVRFWLKFLFITALGGVGSVTRAPAGIVRQTPATRQLLYRTIREIDALAKAKGVKMPASAVDDTMAIVDGMPPGGTTSMQRDILEGRPSELESLCGAVARIGKELGLDLPVNTAIYSALLPSEMRARGELKFDRM
;
A
#
# COMPACT_ATOMS: atom_id res chain seq x y z
N MET A 1 -18.06 -35.21 -6.42
CA MET A 1 -17.77 -35.54 -5.03
C MET A 1 -17.58 -34.23 -4.28
N THR A 2 -18.39 -34.03 -3.30
CA THR A 2 -18.84 -32.80 -2.67
C THR A 2 -17.79 -32.06 -1.89
N SER A 3 -17.58 -30.77 -2.24
CA SER A 3 -16.79 -29.80 -1.51
C SER A 3 -17.59 -29.21 -0.35
N ASN A 4 -17.17 -29.50 0.86
CA ASN A 4 -17.74 -28.94 2.09
C ASN A 4 -17.11 -27.56 2.37
N ARG A 5 -17.80 -26.48 2.02
CA ARG A 5 -17.50 -25.11 2.49
C ARG A 5 -18.28 -24.90 3.79
N ARG A 6 -17.59 -24.81 4.93
CA ARG A 6 -18.18 -24.31 6.18
C ARG A 6 -17.94 -22.81 6.27
N CYS A 7 -19.01 -22.05 6.08
CA CYS A 7 -19.11 -20.66 6.55
C CYS A 7 -19.27 -20.68 8.07
N ILE A 8 -18.42 -20.00 8.80
CA ILE A 8 -18.62 -19.71 10.21
C ILE A 8 -19.17 -18.30 10.29
N VAL A 9 -20.44 -18.19 10.68
CA VAL A 9 -21.12 -16.94 11.02
C VAL A 9 -20.87 -16.72 12.52
N ALA A 10 -20.26 -15.61 12.90
CA ALA A 10 -20.17 -15.18 14.28
C ALA A 10 -21.37 -14.27 14.59
N ILE A 11 -22.27 -14.76 15.45
CA ILE A 11 -23.38 -13.98 15.98
C ILE A 11 -22.90 -13.25 17.22
N ALA A 12 -23.00 -11.92 17.24
CA ALA A 12 -22.80 -11.11 18.44
C ALA A 12 -24.11 -11.02 19.22
N GLU A 13 -24.20 -11.65 20.37
CA GLU A 13 -25.33 -11.48 21.30
C GLU A 13 -25.14 -10.22 22.14
N TYR A 14 -26.14 -9.35 22.07
CA TYR A 14 -26.29 -8.21 22.97
C TYR A 14 -26.94 -8.66 24.29
N GLY A 15 -26.18 -8.70 25.36
CA GLY A 15 -26.71 -8.87 26.72
C GLY A 15 -27.27 -7.56 27.28
N LYS A 16 -28.59 -7.49 27.50
CA LYS A 16 -29.23 -6.46 28.30
C LYS A 16 -29.03 -6.73 29.78
N GLY A 17 -28.27 -5.87 30.46
CA GLY A 17 -28.20 -5.83 31.92
C GLY A 17 -28.94 -4.59 32.46
N SER A 18 -30.02 -4.77 33.20
CA SER A 18 -30.73 -3.75 33.94
C SER A 18 -30.01 -3.43 35.25
N GLY A 19 -29.82 -2.14 35.56
CA GLY A 19 -29.30 -1.72 36.87
C GLY A 19 -29.04 -0.21 36.92
N SER A 20 -29.84 0.47 37.70
CA SER A 20 -29.87 1.92 38.00
C SER A 20 -28.58 2.42 38.69
N GLY A 21 -28.13 3.62 38.35
CA GLY A 21 -27.18 4.37 39.20
C GLY A 21 -26.17 5.26 38.44
N SER A 22 -26.35 6.52 38.64
CA SER A 22 -25.66 7.70 38.18
C SER A 22 -24.12 7.71 38.14
N ARG A 23 -23.61 8.49 37.20
CA ARG A 23 -22.34 9.26 37.15
C ARG A 23 -21.12 8.66 36.46
N PHE A 24 -20.68 9.42 35.45
CA PHE A 24 -19.29 9.55 34.96
C PHE A 24 -18.40 8.30 34.99
N GLY A 25 -18.19 7.68 33.87
CA GLY A 25 -17.23 6.62 33.77
C GLY A 25 -16.72 6.46 32.34
N GLY A 26 -15.43 6.74 32.17
CA GLY A 26 -14.74 6.53 30.93
C GLY A 26 -14.89 5.08 30.44
N CYS A 27 -15.18 4.93 29.17
CA CYS A 27 -15.28 3.63 28.52
C CYS A 27 -13.88 3.03 28.37
N LEU A 28 -13.50 2.21 29.36
CA LEU A 28 -12.34 1.33 29.25
C LEU A 28 -12.68 0.22 28.25
N PHE A 29 -12.26 0.37 27.00
CA PHE A 29 -12.25 -0.73 26.06
C PHE A 29 -11.17 -1.74 26.46
N ARG A 30 -11.56 -2.71 27.23
CA ARG A 30 -10.78 -3.93 27.46
C ARG A 30 -10.89 -4.76 26.19
N LEU A 31 -9.89 -4.68 25.31
CA LEU A 31 -9.73 -5.62 24.20
C LEU A 31 -9.52 -7.03 24.79
N ALA A 32 -10.61 -7.79 24.88
CA ALA A 32 -10.52 -9.22 25.03
C ALA A 32 -10.02 -9.79 23.69
N LEU A 33 -8.76 -10.16 23.66
CA LEU A 33 -8.20 -10.99 22.58
C LEU A 33 -8.91 -12.33 22.67
N SER A 34 -9.90 -12.56 21.80
CA SER A 34 -10.52 -13.87 21.66
C SER A 34 -9.53 -14.81 20.96
N ASP A 35 -9.48 -16.04 21.44
CA ASP A 35 -8.61 -17.14 21.00
C ASP A 35 -8.83 -17.63 19.55
N THR A 36 -9.43 -16.82 18.67
CA THR A 36 -9.65 -17.12 17.24
C THR A 36 -8.46 -16.77 16.34
N ASP A 37 -7.36 -16.31 16.89
CA ASP A 37 -6.13 -15.93 16.19
C ASP A 37 -5.24 -17.12 15.76
N ARG A 38 -5.80 -18.34 15.70
CA ARG A 38 -5.03 -19.57 15.37
C ARG A 38 -4.62 -19.68 13.89
N GLY A 39 -4.86 -18.66 13.07
CA GLY A 39 -4.54 -18.69 11.63
C GLY A 39 -3.39 -17.81 11.15
N ILE A 40 -2.86 -16.93 12.00
CA ILE A 40 -1.75 -16.03 11.61
C ILE A 40 -0.47 -16.50 12.31
N ALA A 41 0.47 -17.02 11.53
CA ALA A 41 1.77 -17.40 12.03
C ALA A 41 2.49 -16.21 12.73
N PRO A 42 3.34 -16.45 13.75
CA PRO A 42 3.99 -15.40 14.55
C PRO A 42 4.73 -14.33 13.75
N GLY A 43 5.25 -14.68 12.58
CA GLY A 43 5.94 -13.75 11.67
C GLY A 43 5.06 -12.65 11.08
N GLY A 44 3.78 -12.92 10.77
CA GLY A 44 2.87 -11.92 10.20
C GLY A 44 2.56 -10.76 11.16
N ARG A 45 2.50 -11.04 12.46
CA ARG A 45 2.31 -10.02 13.50
C ARG A 45 3.55 -9.13 13.68
N LYS A 46 4.75 -9.68 13.50
CA LYS A 46 6.01 -8.94 13.58
C LYS A 46 6.16 -7.98 12.39
N TRP A 47 5.77 -8.43 11.20
CA TRP A 47 5.76 -7.59 10.00
C TRP A 47 4.85 -6.37 10.14
N PHE A 48 3.63 -6.59 10.65
CA PHE A 48 2.68 -5.51 10.88
C PHE A 48 3.23 -4.46 11.86
N ARG A 49 3.87 -4.89 12.94
CA ARG A 49 4.55 -3.98 13.88
C ARG A 49 5.75 -3.28 13.28
N LEU A 50 6.52 -3.95 12.43
CA LEU A 50 7.69 -3.36 11.77
C LEU A 50 7.31 -2.26 10.77
N ILE A 51 6.24 -2.46 10.01
CA ILE A 51 5.80 -1.52 8.96
C ILE A 51 4.78 -0.50 9.47
N ALA A 52 3.81 -0.90 10.29
CA ALA A 52 2.77 -0.01 10.81
C ALA A 52 3.17 0.77 12.09
N GLY A 53 4.04 0.23 12.93
CA GLY A 53 4.49 0.84 14.20
C GLY A 53 3.51 0.67 15.35
N SER A 54 4.02 0.73 16.58
CA SER A 54 3.24 0.81 17.81
C SER A 54 2.91 2.28 18.10
N ALA A 55 1.92 2.86 17.41
CA ALA A 55 1.42 4.18 17.73
C ALA A 55 0.13 4.05 18.56
N LEU A 56 0.27 3.68 19.83
CA LEU A 56 -0.76 3.88 20.85
C LEU A 56 -0.11 4.64 22.01
N ALA A 57 -0.06 5.95 21.90
CA ALA A 57 0.12 6.84 23.04
C ALA A 57 -0.43 8.24 22.66
N GLY A 58 -1.59 8.51 23.19
CA GLY A 58 -2.09 9.78 23.68
C GLY A 58 -1.82 11.06 22.90
N VAL A 59 -2.87 11.69 22.41
CA VAL A 59 -3.28 13.06 22.75
C VAL A 59 -4.68 13.29 22.19
N ASP A 60 -5.68 13.29 23.05
CA ASP A 60 -6.97 13.95 22.81
C ASP A 60 -6.75 15.46 22.89
N ALA A 61 -6.25 16.05 21.81
CA ALA A 61 -6.42 17.47 21.56
C ALA A 61 -7.64 17.59 20.67
N LEU A 62 -8.71 18.17 21.19
CA LEU A 62 -9.90 18.63 20.47
C LEU A 62 -9.45 19.61 19.37
N LEU A 63 -9.05 19.09 18.21
CA LEU A 63 -9.03 19.85 16.99
C LEU A 63 -10.49 19.88 16.52
N GLU A 64 -11.03 21.07 16.24
CA GLU A 64 -12.27 21.16 15.49
C GLU A 64 -12.14 20.28 14.25
N GLU A 65 -12.99 19.27 14.13
CA GLU A 65 -12.96 18.30 13.02
C GLU A 65 -13.43 18.99 11.73
N GLY A 66 -12.53 19.76 11.12
CA GLY A 66 -12.73 20.27 9.78
C GLY A 66 -12.64 19.12 8.77
N THR A 67 -13.62 19.03 7.87
CA THR A 67 -13.59 18.09 6.74
C THR A 67 -12.42 18.42 5.83
N MET A 68 -11.53 17.45 5.57
CA MET A 68 -10.44 17.63 4.61
C MET A 68 -10.91 17.30 3.20
N ARG A 69 -10.36 18.03 2.23
CA ARG A 69 -10.63 17.82 0.81
C ARG A 69 -9.53 16.99 0.17
N PHE A 70 -9.93 15.84 -0.39
CA PHE A 70 -9.04 14.89 -1.03
C PHE A 70 -9.26 14.81 -2.54
N ALA A 71 -8.17 14.72 -3.30
CA ALA A 71 -8.19 14.23 -4.67
C ALA A 71 -7.47 12.88 -4.74
N VAL A 72 -8.13 11.85 -5.26
CA VAL A 72 -7.57 10.51 -5.45
C VAL A 72 -7.28 10.32 -6.94
N ILE A 73 -6.00 10.37 -7.31
CA ILE A 73 -5.57 10.13 -8.69
C ILE A 73 -5.43 8.62 -8.90
N GLY A 74 -6.36 8.03 -9.67
CA GLY A 74 -6.42 6.60 -9.92
C GLY A 74 -7.39 5.86 -9.00
N ALA A 75 -8.65 5.73 -9.41
CA ALA A 75 -9.71 5.02 -8.70
C ALA A 75 -9.66 3.48 -8.96
N GLY A 76 -8.44 2.91 -8.94
CA GLY A 76 -8.19 1.48 -9.00
C GLY A 76 -8.35 0.80 -7.64
N ALA A 77 -7.78 -0.41 -7.49
CA ALA A 77 -7.92 -1.20 -6.27
C ALA A 77 -7.42 -0.46 -5.01
N VAL A 78 -6.31 0.28 -5.10
CA VAL A 78 -5.72 1.03 -3.99
C VAL A 78 -6.48 2.33 -3.75
N GLY A 79 -6.56 3.19 -4.77
CA GLY A 79 -7.18 4.52 -4.62
C GLY A 79 -8.68 4.45 -4.38
N GLY A 80 -9.38 3.52 -5.02
CA GLY A 80 -10.80 3.30 -4.77
C GLY A 80 -11.06 2.81 -3.35
N TYR A 81 -10.23 1.92 -2.79
CA TYR A 81 -10.38 1.47 -1.42
C TYR A 81 -10.16 2.62 -0.43
N PHE A 82 -8.99 3.26 -0.46
CA PHE A 82 -8.66 4.32 0.51
C PHE A 82 -9.54 5.56 0.33
N GLY A 83 -9.75 6.00 -0.91
CA GLY A 83 -10.66 7.11 -1.19
C GLY A 83 -12.11 6.79 -0.80
N GLY A 84 -12.56 5.55 -1.03
CA GLY A 84 -13.88 5.09 -0.60
C GLY A 84 -14.06 5.10 0.91
N ARG A 85 -13.07 4.65 1.67
CA ARG A 85 -13.10 4.69 3.14
C ARG A 85 -13.12 6.14 3.66
N LEU A 86 -12.32 7.03 3.07
CA LEU A 86 -12.34 8.46 3.41
C LEU A 86 -13.70 9.09 3.12
N ALA A 87 -14.29 8.84 1.93
CA ALA A 87 -15.61 9.33 1.59
C ALA A 87 -16.71 8.78 2.51
N GLN A 88 -16.63 7.48 2.88
CA GLN A 88 -17.54 6.85 3.83
C GLN A 88 -17.46 7.50 5.21
N SER A 89 -16.29 7.97 5.65
CA SER A 89 -16.11 8.66 6.94
C SER A 89 -16.50 10.12 6.93
N GLY A 90 -16.95 10.66 5.79
CA GLY A 90 -17.47 12.02 5.66
C GLY A 90 -16.47 13.05 5.14
N GLU A 91 -15.28 12.62 4.67
CA GLU A 91 -14.34 13.54 4.02
C GLU A 91 -14.83 13.95 2.62
N ASP A 92 -14.41 15.13 2.13
CA ASP A 92 -14.70 15.61 0.76
C ASP A 92 -13.76 14.96 -0.24
N VAL A 93 -14.17 13.85 -0.86
CA VAL A 93 -13.31 13.05 -1.75
C VAL A 93 -13.73 13.18 -3.19
N TRP A 94 -12.78 13.58 -4.04
CA TRP A 94 -12.87 13.58 -5.49
C TRP A 94 -12.00 12.46 -6.08
N PHE A 95 -12.61 11.62 -6.91
CA PHE A 95 -11.87 10.63 -7.68
C PHE A 95 -11.53 11.19 -9.06
N LEU A 96 -10.23 11.12 -9.43
CA LEU A 96 -9.82 11.36 -10.80
C LEU A 96 -9.67 10.02 -11.51
N ALA A 97 -10.58 9.78 -12.47
CA ALA A 97 -10.67 8.52 -13.20
C ALA A 97 -10.94 8.77 -14.68
N ARG A 98 -10.67 7.77 -15.52
CA ARG A 98 -10.84 7.80 -16.97
C ARG A 98 -11.61 6.58 -17.49
N GLY A 99 -12.21 6.69 -18.68
CA GLY A 99 -12.83 5.57 -19.40
C GLY A 99 -13.84 4.81 -18.55
N ARG A 100 -13.83 3.49 -18.64
CA ARG A 100 -14.81 2.60 -17.98
C ARG A 100 -14.93 2.81 -16.47
N THR A 101 -13.84 3.16 -15.79
CA THR A 101 -13.89 3.43 -14.35
C THR A 101 -14.63 4.73 -14.06
N LEU A 102 -14.43 5.79 -14.84
CA LEU A 102 -15.16 7.04 -14.72
C LEU A 102 -16.67 6.82 -14.93
N GLU A 103 -17.02 6.11 -16.00
CA GLU A 103 -18.42 5.80 -16.34
C GLU A 103 -19.12 5.01 -15.22
N ALA A 104 -18.47 3.95 -14.74
CA ALA A 104 -19.01 3.12 -13.65
C ALA A 104 -19.23 3.91 -12.36
N LEU A 105 -18.25 4.74 -11.95
CA LEU A 105 -18.36 5.57 -10.76
C LEU A 105 -19.45 6.63 -10.88
N ARG A 106 -19.68 7.21 -12.07
CA ARG A 106 -20.77 8.16 -12.32
C ARG A 106 -22.14 7.50 -12.27
N GLN A 107 -22.28 6.30 -12.83
CA GLN A 107 -23.55 5.61 -12.96
C GLN A 107 -23.95 4.83 -11.72
N HIS A 108 -22.99 4.21 -11.06
CA HIS A 108 -23.24 3.21 -10.01
C HIS A 108 -22.57 3.52 -8.68
N GLY A 109 -21.76 4.60 -8.61
CA GLY A 109 -20.95 4.89 -7.43
C GLY A 109 -19.82 3.89 -7.22
N LEU A 110 -19.45 3.68 -5.97
CA LEU A 110 -18.34 2.80 -5.58
C LEU A 110 -18.84 1.69 -4.65
N LYS A 111 -18.57 0.45 -5.01
CA LYS A 111 -18.82 -0.73 -4.18
C LYS A 111 -17.52 -1.33 -3.68
N VAL A 112 -17.45 -1.68 -2.40
CA VAL A 112 -16.30 -2.32 -1.79
C VAL A 112 -16.75 -3.52 -0.95
N ASP A 113 -16.37 -4.73 -1.38
CA ASP A 113 -16.44 -5.93 -0.54
C ASP A 113 -15.17 -5.96 0.31
N SER A 114 -15.29 -6.05 1.64
CA SER A 114 -14.11 -5.93 2.51
C SER A 114 -14.22 -6.80 3.76
N ALA A 115 -13.13 -7.49 4.10
CA ALA A 115 -12.99 -8.19 5.37
C ALA A 115 -13.14 -7.26 6.60
N LYS A 116 -13.11 -5.93 6.39
CA LYS A 116 -13.33 -4.89 7.41
C LYS A 116 -14.76 -4.30 7.36
N GLY A 117 -15.66 -4.99 6.72
CA GLY A 117 -17.04 -4.56 6.47
C GLY A 117 -17.23 -4.01 5.06
N ASP A 118 -18.22 -4.56 4.37
CA ASP A 118 -18.63 -4.14 3.04
C ASP A 118 -19.29 -2.76 3.10
N PHE A 119 -19.16 -1.99 2.03
CA PHE A 119 -19.87 -0.73 1.89
C PHE A 119 -20.16 -0.37 0.44
N VAL A 120 -21.17 0.46 0.25
CA VAL A 120 -21.54 1.06 -1.03
C VAL A 120 -21.69 2.55 -0.86
N LEU A 121 -21.04 3.30 -1.73
CA LEU A 121 -21.28 4.73 -1.93
C LEU A 121 -22.11 4.86 -3.21
N PRO A 122 -23.43 5.10 -3.12
CA PRO A 122 -24.30 5.10 -4.31
C PRO A 122 -23.98 6.24 -5.28
N SER A 123 -23.32 7.28 -4.78
CA SER A 123 -22.76 8.37 -5.58
C SER A 123 -21.42 8.80 -5.03
N VAL A 124 -20.49 9.16 -5.91
CA VAL A 124 -19.18 9.70 -5.57
C VAL A 124 -18.88 10.91 -6.46
N ARG A 125 -18.06 11.84 -5.97
CA ARG A 125 -17.54 12.91 -6.81
C ARG A 125 -16.43 12.35 -7.67
N VAL A 126 -16.61 12.37 -8.98
CA VAL A 126 -15.63 11.84 -9.94
C VAL A 126 -15.55 12.73 -11.18
N SER A 127 -14.34 13.01 -11.62
CA SER A 127 -14.05 13.73 -12.85
C SER A 127 -12.82 13.15 -13.56
N GLU A 128 -12.69 13.40 -14.84
CA GLU A 128 -11.43 13.26 -15.58
C GLU A 128 -10.69 14.59 -15.71
N GLN A 129 -11.37 15.70 -15.38
CA GLN A 129 -10.88 17.06 -15.53
C GLN A 129 -10.40 17.60 -14.17
N PRO A 130 -9.10 17.71 -13.91
CA PRO A 130 -8.61 18.18 -12.62
C PRO A 130 -8.98 19.64 -12.32
N ASN A 131 -9.24 20.45 -13.34
CA ASN A 131 -9.71 21.83 -13.17
C ASN A 131 -11.10 21.94 -12.53
N GLU A 132 -11.97 20.92 -12.70
CA GLU A 132 -13.28 20.87 -12.04
C GLU A 132 -13.14 20.63 -10.52
N VAL A 133 -12.05 20.02 -10.12
CA VAL A 133 -11.74 19.75 -8.71
C VAL A 133 -11.11 20.98 -8.06
N GLY A 134 -10.10 21.58 -8.70
CA GLY A 134 -9.34 22.67 -8.15
C GLY A 134 -8.43 22.24 -6.98
N PRO A 135 -7.82 23.22 -6.27
CA PRO A 135 -6.91 22.91 -5.18
C PRO A 135 -7.57 22.14 -4.04
N VAL A 136 -6.85 21.15 -3.50
CA VAL A 136 -7.28 20.28 -2.40
C VAL A 136 -6.26 20.28 -1.26
N ASP A 137 -6.65 19.78 -0.07
CA ASP A 137 -5.73 19.63 1.06
C ASP A 137 -4.76 18.47 0.82
N VAL A 138 -5.26 17.38 0.23
CA VAL A 138 -4.48 16.15 0.03
C VAL A 138 -4.72 15.56 -1.35
N VAL A 139 -3.64 15.24 -2.05
CA VAL A 139 -3.66 14.41 -3.26
C VAL A 139 -3.13 13.03 -2.92
N LEU A 140 -3.97 12.00 -2.96
CA LEU A 140 -3.53 10.61 -2.90
C LEU A 140 -3.21 10.13 -4.33
N VAL A 141 -1.95 9.83 -4.58
CA VAL A 141 -1.51 9.32 -5.90
C VAL A 141 -1.53 7.79 -5.83
N ALA A 142 -2.50 7.18 -6.52
CA ALA A 142 -2.76 5.73 -6.48
C ALA A 142 -2.80 5.08 -7.88
N VAL A 143 -2.25 5.74 -8.89
CA VAL A 143 -1.98 5.15 -10.20
C VAL A 143 -0.80 4.18 -10.13
N LYS A 144 -0.60 3.37 -11.15
CA LYS A 144 0.60 2.52 -11.25
C LYS A 144 1.86 3.37 -11.42
N ALA A 145 2.99 2.92 -10.89
CA ALA A 145 4.23 3.69 -10.86
C ALA A 145 4.65 4.25 -12.24
N TRP A 146 4.51 3.47 -13.31
CA TRP A 146 4.85 3.92 -14.67
C TRP A 146 3.96 5.04 -15.23
N GLN A 147 2.85 5.36 -14.57
CA GLN A 147 1.96 6.45 -14.98
C GLN A 147 2.32 7.79 -14.30
N ILE A 148 3.27 7.79 -13.35
CA ILE A 148 3.63 9.00 -12.61
C ILE A 148 4.17 10.07 -13.55
N ALA A 149 5.00 9.70 -14.51
CA ALA A 149 5.63 10.65 -15.45
C ALA A 149 4.62 11.55 -16.20
N GLU A 150 3.38 11.07 -16.35
CA GLU A 150 2.31 11.79 -17.05
C GLU A 150 1.45 12.68 -16.14
N LEU A 151 1.73 12.72 -14.81
CA LEU A 151 0.83 13.36 -13.84
C LEU A 151 0.98 14.88 -13.74
N ALA A 152 2.04 15.50 -14.25
CA ALA A 152 2.27 16.93 -14.10
C ALA A 152 1.05 17.81 -14.49
N PRO A 153 0.38 17.60 -15.64
CA PRO A 153 -0.80 18.38 -16.01
C PRO A 153 -2.02 18.10 -15.12
N ILE A 154 -2.10 16.91 -14.51
CA ILE A 154 -3.18 16.53 -13.57
C ILE A 154 -2.94 17.15 -12.19
N LEU A 155 -1.70 17.16 -11.72
CA LEU A 155 -1.33 17.67 -10.41
C LEU A 155 -1.42 19.19 -10.33
N LYS A 156 -1.02 19.90 -11.38
CA LYS A 156 -0.93 21.36 -11.37
C LYS A 156 -2.21 22.09 -10.92
N PRO A 157 -3.43 21.73 -11.37
CA PRO A 157 -4.65 22.37 -10.88
C PRO A 157 -5.04 21.97 -9.45
N LEU A 158 -4.58 20.82 -8.95
CA LEU A 158 -4.96 20.26 -7.65
C LEU A 158 -4.07 20.77 -6.49
N VAL A 159 -2.84 21.20 -6.83
CA VAL A 159 -1.82 21.53 -5.83
C VAL A 159 -1.82 23.03 -5.54
N GLY A 160 -2.33 23.39 -4.38
CA GLY A 160 -2.25 24.73 -3.80
C GLY A 160 -1.05 24.88 -2.84
N PRO A 161 -0.95 26.04 -2.17
CA PRO A 161 0.18 26.35 -1.28
C PRO A 161 0.36 25.35 -0.12
N GLN A 162 -0.72 24.80 0.41
CA GLN A 162 -0.71 23.89 1.58
C GLN A 162 -1.00 22.42 1.22
N THR A 163 -1.20 22.11 -0.04
CA THR A 163 -1.53 20.74 -0.48
C THR A 163 -0.42 19.76 -0.13
N MET A 164 -0.80 18.61 0.41
CA MET A 164 0.07 17.45 0.61
C MET A 164 -0.15 16.42 -0.50
N VAL A 165 0.91 16.01 -1.18
CA VAL A 165 0.88 14.96 -2.21
C VAL A 165 1.45 13.68 -1.60
N VAL A 166 0.63 12.63 -1.53
CA VAL A 166 0.98 11.36 -0.86
C VAL A 166 1.01 10.25 -1.90
N PRO A 167 2.18 9.79 -2.34
CA PRO A 167 2.31 8.62 -3.20
C PRO A 167 1.96 7.33 -2.43
N LEU A 168 1.20 6.45 -3.07
CA LEU A 168 0.84 5.14 -2.53
C LEU A 168 1.39 3.98 -3.37
N GLN A 169 2.25 4.27 -4.34
CA GLN A 169 2.89 3.29 -5.20
C GLN A 169 3.83 2.36 -4.45
N ASN A 170 4.06 1.19 -5.02
CA ASN A 170 5.20 0.36 -4.69
C ASN A 170 6.45 0.91 -5.40
N GLY A 171 7.62 0.66 -4.83
CA GLY A 171 8.88 1.24 -5.31
C GLY A 171 9.34 2.38 -4.39
N VAL A 172 10.48 2.99 -4.72
CA VAL A 172 11.13 4.01 -3.87
C VAL A 172 11.37 5.34 -4.57
N GLU A 173 10.98 5.47 -5.83
CA GLU A 173 11.27 6.64 -6.68
C GLU A 173 10.12 7.66 -6.76
N ALA A 174 8.88 7.23 -6.46
CA ALA A 174 7.68 8.07 -6.61
C ALA A 174 7.74 9.42 -5.86
N PRO A 175 8.25 9.53 -4.61
CA PRO A 175 8.38 10.82 -3.95
C PRO A 175 9.30 11.78 -4.71
N ASP A 176 10.44 11.31 -5.22
CA ASP A 176 11.40 12.14 -5.97
C ASP A 176 10.83 12.57 -7.33
N GLU A 177 10.13 11.68 -8.03
CA GLU A 177 9.47 11.98 -9.30
C GLU A 177 8.39 13.05 -9.15
N LEU A 178 7.52 12.91 -8.16
CA LEU A 178 6.47 13.87 -7.86
C LEU A 178 7.04 15.21 -7.40
N SER A 179 8.13 15.19 -6.62
CA SER A 179 8.80 16.41 -6.15
C SER A 179 9.35 17.27 -7.30
N ARG A 180 9.81 16.65 -8.38
CA ARG A 180 10.23 17.38 -9.58
C ARG A 180 9.07 18.08 -10.30
N MET A 181 7.83 17.63 -10.09
CA MET A 181 6.63 18.17 -10.73
C MET A 181 5.98 19.32 -9.95
N VAL A 182 5.94 19.16 -8.60
CA VAL A 182 5.14 20.07 -7.75
C VAL A 182 5.93 20.73 -6.63
N GLY A 183 7.23 20.46 -6.49
CA GLY A 183 8.08 20.92 -5.39
C GLY A 183 8.13 19.92 -4.24
N GLY A 184 9.33 19.74 -3.66
CA GLY A 184 9.56 18.75 -2.61
C GLY A 184 8.85 19.09 -1.28
N ASP A 185 8.54 20.34 -1.04
CA ASP A 185 7.79 20.83 0.13
C ASP A 185 6.30 20.37 0.10
N LYS A 186 5.77 19.98 -1.05
CA LYS A 186 4.41 19.47 -1.22
C LYS A 186 4.32 17.97 -1.06
N VAL A 187 5.40 17.23 -1.31
CA VAL A 187 5.37 15.77 -1.43
C VAL A 187 5.82 15.12 -0.13
N LEU A 188 5.01 14.20 0.38
CA LEU A 188 5.35 13.34 1.50
C LEU A 188 5.99 12.04 0.98
N VAL A 189 6.80 11.38 1.82
CA VAL A 189 7.06 9.96 1.64
C VAL A 189 5.84 9.22 2.16
N GLY A 190 5.21 8.42 1.29
CA GLY A 190 4.01 7.66 1.61
C GLY A 190 4.18 6.18 1.28
N LEU A 191 3.67 5.32 2.11
CA LEU A 191 3.53 3.88 1.83
C LEU A 191 2.22 3.36 2.35
N CYS A 192 1.66 2.37 1.68
CA CYS A 192 0.46 1.71 2.14
C CYS A 192 0.60 0.19 2.15
N GLY A 193 -0.23 -0.47 2.95
CA GLY A 193 -0.45 -1.91 2.89
C GLY A 193 -1.92 -2.17 2.65
N LEU A 194 -2.20 -2.91 1.59
CA LEU A 194 -3.54 -3.29 1.18
C LEU A 194 -3.47 -4.52 0.28
N MET A 195 -4.30 -5.50 0.54
CA MET A 195 -4.52 -6.62 -0.39
C MET A 195 -5.89 -6.45 -1.03
N SER A 196 -5.93 -5.95 -2.24
CA SER A 196 -7.16 -5.67 -2.96
C SER A 196 -7.07 -6.01 -4.44
N THR A 197 -8.22 -6.20 -5.06
CA THR A 197 -8.37 -6.43 -6.49
C THR A 197 -9.58 -5.66 -7.01
N ILE A 198 -9.56 -5.33 -8.29
CA ILE A 198 -10.71 -4.81 -9.01
C ILE A 198 -11.54 -6.02 -9.44
N VAL A 199 -12.79 -6.10 -9.00
CA VAL A 199 -13.75 -7.11 -9.47
C VAL A 199 -14.26 -6.70 -10.85
N GLU A 200 -14.69 -5.44 -10.96
CA GLU A 200 -15.09 -4.73 -12.16
C GLU A 200 -14.94 -3.22 -11.94
N PRO A 201 -15.01 -2.37 -12.96
CA PRO A 201 -14.96 -0.92 -12.77
C PRO A 201 -15.97 -0.45 -11.72
N GLY A 202 -15.50 0.31 -10.71
CA GLY A 202 -16.33 0.77 -9.59
C GLY A 202 -16.61 -0.27 -8.50
N HIS A 203 -16.12 -1.52 -8.63
CA HIS A 203 -16.27 -2.56 -7.62
C HIS A 203 -14.91 -3.14 -7.21
N ILE A 204 -14.58 -3.02 -5.95
CA ILE A 204 -13.28 -3.42 -5.38
C ILE A 204 -13.52 -4.49 -4.31
N ARG A 205 -12.61 -5.48 -4.27
CA ARG A 205 -12.56 -6.46 -3.18
C ARG A 205 -11.27 -6.33 -2.41
N HIS A 206 -11.38 -6.13 -1.09
CA HIS A 206 -10.28 -6.14 -0.14
C HIS A 206 -10.30 -7.45 0.66
N PHE A 207 -9.12 -8.03 0.88
CA PHE A 207 -8.94 -9.27 1.63
C PHE A 207 -7.60 -9.29 2.38
N GLY A 208 -7.51 -10.10 3.41
CA GLY A 208 -6.26 -10.44 4.08
C GLY A 208 -5.74 -9.34 5.00
N LEU A 209 -4.77 -8.56 4.56
CA LEU A 209 -4.01 -7.61 5.37
C LEU A 209 -4.85 -6.47 5.93
N GLU A 210 -4.63 -6.11 7.19
CA GLU A 210 -5.18 -4.87 7.78
C GLU A 210 -4.69 -3.65 7.00
N PRO A 211 -5.61 -2.82 6.45
CA PRO A 211 -5.23 -1.69 5.62
C PRO A 211 -4.52 -0.61 6.43
N PHE A 212 -3.41 -0.10 5.90
CA PHE A 212 -2.69 1.01 6.53
C PHE A 212 -2.11 1.98 5.52
N ILE A 213 -1.92 3.23 5.97
CA ILE A 213 -1.10 4.24 5.30
C ILE A 213 -0.11 4.78 6.33
N ALA A 214 1.17 4.82 5.97
CA ALA A 214 2.20 5.52 6.74
C ALA A 214 2.80 6.62 5.88
N PHE A 215 3.04 7.78 6.46
CA PHE A 215 3.56 8.94 5.73
C PHE A 215 4.33 9.88 6.65
N LYS A 216 5.21 10.68 6.06
CA LYS A 216 5.95 11.74 6.76
C LYS A 216 6.59 12.70 5.76
N GLU A 217 7.08 13.83 6.26
CA GLU A 217 7.90 14.74 5.44
C GLU A 217 9.16 14.04 4.92
N GLN A 218 9.62 14.40 3.72
CA GLN A 218 10.79 13.78 3.10
C GLN A 218 12.07 13.93 3.93
N ASN A 219 12.21 15.02 4.68
CA ASN A 219 13.33 15.24 5.58
C ASN A 219 13.16 14.61 6.98
N ASN A 220 12.18 13.73 7.14
CA ASN A 220 11.82 13.08 8.41
C ASN A 220 11.30 14.04 9.50
N SER A 221 11.04 15.32 9.21
CA SER A 221 10.44 16.23 10.20
C SER A 221 8.98 15.85 10.48
N ARG A 222 8.49 16.24 11.66
CA ARG A 222 7.09 16.09 12.05
C ARG A 222 6.46 17.48 12.08
N THR A 223 5.85 17.85 10.96
CA THR A 223 5.17 19.16 10.84
C THR A 223 3.72 19.06 11.33
N PRO A 224 3.10 20.19 11.75
CA PRO A 224 1.72 20.21 12.23
C PRO A 224 0.70 19.68 11.22
N ARG A 225 0.95 19.84 9.90
CA ARG A 225 0.01 19.41 8.84
C ARG A 225 -0.19 17.89 8.74
N LEU A 226 0.71 17.09 9.32
CA LEU A 226 0.64 15.64 9.28
C LEU A 226 -0.44 15.08 10.22
N GLU A 227 -0.72 15.74 11.32
CA GLU A 227 -1.66 15.21 12.33
C GLU A 227 -3.11 15.26 11.87
N PRO A 228 -3.63 16.34 11.24
CA PRO A 228 -4.96 16.33 10.63
C PRO A 228 -5.13 15.21 9.58
N LEU A 229 -4.13 15.02 8.72
CA LEU A 229 -4.14 13.93 7.74
C LEU A 229 -4.19 12.55 8.42
N ARG A 230 -3.39 12.35 9.48
CA ARG A 230 -3.43 11.11 10.26
C ARG A 230 -4.80 10.87 10.88
N ALA A 231 -5.41 11.90 11.44
CA ALA A 231 -6.73 11.83 12.06
C ALA A 231 -7.81 11.47 11.02
N ALA A 232 -7.84 12.12 9.86
CA ALA A 232 -8.79 11.83 8.78
C ALA A 232 -8.67 10.38 8.28
N ILE A 233 -7.44 9.90 8.05
CA ILE A 233 -7.21 8.50 7.64
C ILE A 233 -7.64 7.54 8.76
N ALA A 234 -7.31 7.80 10.02
CA ALA A 234 -7.70 6.94 11.14
C ALA A 234 -9.22 6.89 11.34
N LYS A 235 -9.92 8.02 11.22
CA LYS A 235 -11.38 8.13 11.26
C LYS A 235 -12.05 7.26 10.20
N SER A 236 -11.41 7.07 9.05
CA SER A 236 -11.91 6.21 7.96
C SER A 236 -11.77 4.69 8.23
N GLY A 237 -11.29 4.30 9.41
CA GLY A 237 -11.05 2.89 9.77
C GLY A 237 -9.79 2.29 9.16
N VAL A 238 -8.93 3.12 8.56
CA VAL A 238 -7.62 2.73 8.04
C VAL A 238 -6.55 3.06 9.08
N GLN A 239 -5.62 2.15 9.32
CA GLN A 239 -4.52 2.46 10.23
C GLN A 239 -3.64 3.55 9.63
N ALA A 240 -3.41 4.64 10.39
CA ALA A 240 -2.60 5.77 9.97
C ALA A 240 -1.37 5.92 10.88
N ALA A 241 -0.18 6.02 10.30
CA ALA A 241 1.06 6.13 11.07
C ALA A 241 1.96 7.26 10.56
N ILE A 242 2.53 8.02 11.52
CA ILE A 242 3.65 8.94 11.29
C ILE A 242 4.86 8.32 11.99
N PRO A 243 5.65 7.48 11.32
CA PRO A 243 6.75 6.75 11.96
C PRO A 243 7.90 7.69 12.36
N GLU A 244 8.75 7.23 13.26
CA GLU A 244 9.95 7.97 13.65
C GLU A 244 10.86 8.22 12.43
N ASP A 245 11.13 7.18 11.65
CA ASP A 245 11.85 7.26 10.37
C ASP A 245 11.02 6.62 9.26
N ILE A 246 10.51 7.46 8.35
CA ILE A 246 9.70 7.01 7.22
C ILE A 246 10.55 6.29 6.18
N HIS A 247 11.82 6.69 5.97
CA HIS A 247 12.68 6.08 4.97
C HIS A 247 13.01 4.63 5.34
N VAL A 248 13.29 4.37 6.62
CA VAL A 248 13.50 2.99 7.11
C VAL A 248 12.26 2.13 6.82
N ARG A 249 11.06 2.63 7.15
CA ARG A 249 9.80 1.90 6.88
C ARG A 249 9.57 1.66 5.41
N PHE A 250 9.82 2.66 4.60
CA PHE A 250 9.67 2.64 3.15
C PHE A 250 10.59 1.57 2.52
N TRP A 251 11.86 1.58 2.92
CA TRP A 251 12.85 0.62 2.42
C TRP A 251 12.63 -0.80 2.96
N LEU A 252 12.19 -0.99 4.21
CA LEU A 252 11.83 -2.31 4.72
C LEU A 252 10.69 -2.96 3.91
N LYS A 253 9.65 -2.17 3.57
CA LYS A 253 8.61 -2.66 2.66
C LYS A 253 9.19 -3.01 1.29
N PHE A 254 10.04 -2.13 0.73
CA PHE A 254 10.68 -2.33 -0.57
C PHE A 254 11.54 -3.60 -0.61
N LEU A 255 12.36 -3.85 0.44
CA LEU A 255 13.11 -5.10 0.57
C LEU A 255 12.22 -6.33 0.38
N PHE A 256 11.14 -6.37 1.14
CA PHE A 256 10.24 -7.51 1.17
C PHE A 256 9.53 -7.74 -0.18
N ILE A 257 8.84 -6.70 -0.69
CA ILE A 257 8.01 -6.87 -1.89
C ILE A 257 8.85 -7.10 -3.14
N THR A 258 10.03 -6.46 -3.24
CA THR A 258 10.93 -6.59 -4.40
C THR A 258 11.59 -7.94 -4.44
N ALA A 259 12.18 -8.37 -3.32
CA ALA A 259 12.88 -9.65 -3.26
C ALA A 259 11.94 -10.85 -3.47
N LEU A 260 10.83 -10.89 -2.73
CA LEU A 260 9.86 -11.97 -2.89
C LEU A 260 9.18 -11.93 -4.26
N GLY A 261 8.86 -10.72 -4.75
CA GLY A 261 8.27 -10.53 -6.07
C GLY A 261 9.19 -11.00 -7.19
N GLY A 262 10.47 -10.62 -7.15
CA GLY A 262 11.47 -11.03 -8.13
C GLY A 262 11.72 -12.54 -8.12
N VAL A 263 12.08 -13.08 -6.95
CA VAL A 263 12.37 -14.52 -6.80
C VAL A 263 11.12 -15.37 -7.12
N GLY A 264 9.95 -15.00 -6.61
CA GLY A 264 8.70 -15.70 -6.90
C GLY A 264 8.36 -15.70 -8.39
N SER A 265 8.67 -14.61 -9.10
CA SER A 265 8.43 -14.49 -10.55
C SER A 265 9.36 -15.38 -11.37
N VAL A 266 10.69 -15.35 -11.11
CA VAL A 266 11.64 -16.18 -11.87
C VAL A 266 11.48 -17.66 -11.56
N THR A 267 11.14 -18.02 -10.33
CA THR A 267 10.91 -19.42 -9.93
C THR A 267 9.50 -19.92 -10.26
N ARG A 268 8.57 -19.00 -10.57
CA ARG A 268 7.13 -19.26 -10.76
C ARG A 268 6.49 -19.96 -9.55
N ALA A 269 7.03 -19.77 -8.35
CA ALA A 269 6.69 -20.49 -7.14
C ALA A 269 6.13 -19.56 -6.06
N PRO A 270 5.11 -19.99 -5.27
CA PRO A 270 4.62 -19.24 -4.13
C PRO A 270 5.64 -19.25 -2.98
N ALA A 271 5.44 -18.35 -2.02
CA ALA A 271 6.33 -18.13 -0.88
C ALA A 271 6.69 -19.42 -0.12
N GLY A 272 5.72 -20.34 0.05
CA GLY A 272 5.95 -21.64 0.71
C GLY A 272 6.99 -22.49 0.02
N ILE A 273 6.96 -22.57 -1.30
CA ILE A 273 7.93 -23.35 -2.09
C ILE A 273 9.29 -22.62 -2.12
N VAL A 274 9.28 -21.29 -2.32
CA VAL A 274 10.51 -20.49 -2.31
C VAL A 274 11.31 -20.69 -1.02
N ARG A 275 10.64 -20.66 0.14
CA ARG A 275 11.32 -20.81 1.45
C ARG A 275 11.73 -22.24 1.79
N GLN A 276 10.99 -23.26 1.30
CA GLN A 276 11.26 -24.67 1.59
C GLN A 276 12.40 -25.25 0.74
N THR A 277 12.61 -24.71 -0.46
CA THR A 277 13.67 -25.18 -1.36
C THR A 277 14.99 -24.45 -1.02
N PRO A 278 16.05 -25.16 -0.60
CA PRO A 278 17.28 -24.51 -0.12
C PRO A 278 17.90 -23.52 -1.13
N ALA A 279 17.93 -23.87 -2.43
CA ALA A 279 18.49 -23.01 -3.46
C ALA A 279 17.68 -21.70 -3.64
N THR A 280 16.36 -21.76 -3.67
CA THR A 280 15.51 -20.55 -3.82
C THR A 280 15.45 -19.73 -2.55
N ARG A 281 15.53 -20.35 -1.36
CA ARG A 281 15.69 -19.65 -0.08
C ARG A 281 17.02 -18.87 -0.06
N GLN A 282 18.12 -19.48 -0.52
CA GLN A 282 19.40 -18.81 -0.61
C GLN A 282 19.38 -17.67 -1.64
N LEU A 283 18.70 -17.86 -2.77
CA LEU A 283 18.50 -16.81 -3.77
C LEU A 283 17.74 -15.63 -3.15
N LEU A 284 16.64 -15.88 -2.45
CA LEU A 284 15.86 -14.86 -1.75
C LEU A 284 16.72 -14.08 -0.73
N TYR A 285 17.47 -14.80 0.09
CA TYR A 285 18.38 -14.19 1.08
C TYR A 285 19.41 -13.26 0.43
N ARG A 286 20.04 -13.69 -0.66
CA ARG A 286 21.01 -12.86 -1.41
C ARG A 286 20.36 -11.64 -2.03
N THR A 287 19.15 -11.80 -2.60
CA THR A 287 18.36 -10.70 -3.17
C THR A 287 18.08 -9.64 -2.10
N ILE A 288 17.61 -10.05 -0.92
CA ILE A 288 17.33 -9.14 0.20
C ILE A 288 18.60 -8.43 0.65
N ARG A 289 19.73 -9.12 0.77
CA ARG A 289 21.02 -8.53 1.18
C ARG A 289 21.50 -7.45 0.23
N GLU A 290 21.37 -7.65 -1.07
CA GLU A 290 21.76 -6.64 -2.06
C GLU A 290 20.88 -5.39 -1.95
N ILE A 291 19.56 -5.55 -1.74
CA ILE A 291 18.64 -4.40 -1.56
C ILE A 291 18.92 -3.67 -0.25
N ASP A 292 19.25 -4.39 0.84
CA ASP A 292 19.65 -3.77 2.12
C ASP A 292 20.96 -2.97 1.96
N ALA A 293 21.95 -3.51 1.22
CA ALA A 293 23.17 -2.80 0.91
C ALA A 293 22.89 -1.52 0.09
N LEU A 294 21.98 -1.61 -0.88
CA LEU A 294 21.53 -0.45 -1.67
C LEU A 294 20.88 0.61 -0.79
N ALA A 295 19.98 0.22 0.11
CA ALA A 295 19.32 1.13 1.06
C ALA A 295 20.35 1.88 1.94
N LYS A 296 21.35 1.16 2.45
CA LYS A 296 22.43 1.73 3.25
C LYS A 296 23.29 2.70 2.44
N ALA A 297 23.61 2.36 1.20
CA ALA A 297 24.36 3.24 0.29
C ALA A 297 23.57 4.53 -0.07
N LYS A 298 22.23 4.47 -0.09
CA LYS A 298 21.33 5.63 -0.18
C LYS A 298 21.26 6.44 1.12
N GLY A 299 21.99 6.06 2.17
CA GLY A 299 22.00 6.75 3.47
C GLY A 299 20.86 6.40 4.40
N VAL A 300 20.06 5.37 4.07
CA VAL A 300 18.96 4.92 4.94
C VAL A 300 19.53 4.15 6.13
N LYS A 301 19.13 4.51 7.35
CA LYS A 301 19.60 3.91 8.60
C LYS A 301 18.92 2.54 8.84
N MET A 302 19.16 1.60 7.93
CA MET A 302 18.57 0.27 8.03
C MET A 302 19.01 -0.42 9.31
N PRO A 303 18.06 -1.06 10.07
CA PRO A 303 18.44 -1.85 11.24
C PRO A 303 19.31 -3.04 10.86
N ALA A 304 20.22 -3.44 11.75
CA ALA A 304 21.10 -4.60 11.52
C ALA A 304 20.31 -5.89 11.28
N SER A 305 19.11 -5.98 11.83
CA SER A 305 18.19 -7.12 11.68
C SER A 305 17.34 -7.09 10.39
N ALA A 306 17.47 -6.05 9.53
CA ALA A 306 16.57 -5.85 8.38
C ALA A 306 16.44 -7.09 7.47
N VAL A 307 17.56 -7.74 7.19
CA VAL A 307 17.61 -8.95 6.35
C VAL A 307 16.89 -10.11 7.04
N ASP A 308 17.23 -10.39 8.30
CA ASP A 308 16.66 -11.49 9.07
C ASP A 308 15.17 -11.27 9.37
N ASP A 309 14.78 -10.04 9.69
CA ASP A 309 13.38 -9.66 9.88
C ASP A 309 12.58 -9.84 8.58
N THR A 310 13.14 -9.48 7.43
CA THR A 310 12.50 -9.71 6.12
C THR A 310 12.37 -11.20 5.81
N MET A 311 13.39 -12.00 6.09
CA MET A 311 13.30 -13.46 5.95
C MET A 311 12.22 -14.05 6.86
N ALA A 312 12.14 -13.59 8.12
CA ALA A 312 11.12 -14.02 9.07
C ALA A 312 9.69 -13.65 8.61
N ILE A 313 9.52 -12.53 7.91
CA ILE A 313 8.24 -12.16 7.28
C ILE A 313 7.84 -13.22 6.25
N VAL A 314 8.76 -13.58 5.35
CA VAL A 314 8.50 -14.60 4.32
C VAL A 314 8.22 -15.97 4.96
N ASP A 315 8.93 -16.31 6.03
CA ASP A 315 8.70 -17.55 6.79
C ASP A 315 7.31 -17.61 7.41
N GLY A 316 6.77 -16.45 7.83
CA GLY A 316 5.42 -16.32 8.39
C GLY A 316 4.28 -16.21 7.35
N MET A 317 4.58 -16.13 6.07
CA MET A 317 3.52 -16.02 5.05
C MET A 317 2.76 -17.33 4.86
N PRO A 318 1.47 -17.28 4.45
CA PRO A 318 0.76 -18.45 3.97
C PRO A 318 1.54 -19.16 2.85
N PRO A 319 1.56 -20.50 2.79
CA PRO A 319 2.32 -21.24 1.77
C PRO A 319 2.01 -20.84 0.33
N GLY A 320 0.74 -20.52 0.02
CA GLY A 320 0.31 -20.05 -1.30
C GLY A 320 0.51 -18.54 -1.52
N GLY A 321 1.18 -17.82 -0.61
CA GLY A 321 1.37 -16.37 -0.70
C GLY A 321 2.18 -15.95 -1.92
N THR A 322 1.72 -14.88 -2.59
CA THR A 322 2.35 -14.27 -3.78
C THR A 322 2.34 -12.75 -3.67
N THR A 323 3.20 -12.06 -4.42
CA THR A 323 3.12 -10.60 -4.56
C THR A 323 2.23 -10.19 -5.74
N SER A 324 1.83 -8.91 -5.80
CA SER A 324 1.08 -8.36 -6.95
C SER A 324 1.90 -8.45 -8.23
N MET A 325 3.17 -8.03 -8.19
CA MET A 325 4.08 -8.10 -9.34
C MET A 325 4.21 -9.53 -9.88
N GLN A 326 4.38 -10.51 -8.99
CA GLN A 326 4.45 -11.91 -9.38
C GLN A 326 3.18 -12.37 -10.11
N ARG A 327 2.00 -12.04 -9.59
CA ARG A 327 0.72 -12.40 -10.24
C ARG A 327 0.59 -11.75 -11.62
N ASP A 328 0.90 -10.44 -11.72
CA ASP A 328 0.83 -9.73 -12.99
C ASP A 328 1.76 -10.36 -14.05
N ILE A 329 3.02 -10.68 -13.68
CA ILE A 329 3.98 -11.34 -14.57
C ILE A 329 3.50 -12.73 -14.99
N LEU A 330 3.03 -13.57 -14.05
CA LEU A 330 2.57 -14.92 -14.34
C LEU A 330 1.33 -14.95 -15.26
N GLU A 331 0.46 -13.94 -15.12
CA GLU A 331 -0.72 -13.76 -15.97
C GLU A 331 -0.41 -13.02 -17.28
N GLY A 332 0.82 -12.52 -17.45
CA GLY A 332 1.25 -11.81 -18.66
C GLY A 332 0.67 -10.41 -18.78
N ARG A 333 0.38 -9.77 -17.66
CA ARG A 333 -0.02 -8.37 -17.58
C ARG A 333 1.18 -7.46 -17.32
N PRO A 334 1.11 -6.19 -17.75
CA PRO A 334 2.07 -5.17 -17.30
C PRO A 334 2.18 -5.14 -15.78
N SER A 335 3.40 -5.16 -15.28
CA SER A 335 3.70 -5.26 -13.85
C SER A 335 4.51 -4.08 -13.33
N GLU A 336 4.83 -4.08 -12.05
CA GLU A 336 5.71 -3.08 -11.42
C GLU A 336 7.20 -3.51 -11.45
N LEU A 337 7.61 -4.33 -12.43
CA LEU A 337 8.99 -4.81 -12.56
C LEU A 337 10.00 -3.66 -12.58
N GLU A 338 9.71 -2.60 -13.37
CA GLU A 338 10.60 -1.44 -13.52
C GLU A 338 10.78 -0.64 -12.23
N SER A 339 9.71 -0.44 -11.47
CA SER A 339 9.74 0.32 -10.21
C SER A 339 10.21 -0.50 -9.00
N LEU A 340 10.34 -1.82 -9.16
CA LEU A 340 10.85 -2.73 -8.14
C LEU A 340 12.25 -3.25 -8.50
N CYS A 341 12.35 -4.36 -9.22
CA CYS A 341 13.65 -4.94 -9.59
C CYS A 341 14.48 -4.02 -10.50
N GLY A 342 13.83 -3.31 -11.43
CA GLY A 342 14.48 -2.32 -12.31
C GLY A 342 15.06 -1.15 -11.52
N ALA A 343 14.33 -0.66 -10.50
CA ALA A 343 14.83 0.41 -9.61
C ALA A 343 16.09 -0.04 -8.85
N VAL A 344 16.14 -1.29 -8.37
CA VAL A 344 17.34 -1.82 -7.70
C VAL A 344 18.54 -1.83 -8.66
N ALA A 345 18.36 -2.33 -9.88
CA ALA A 345 19.42 -2.37 -10.89
C ALA A 345 19.89 -0.96 -11.30
N ARG A 346 18.97 -0.03 -11.50
CA ARG A 346 19.24 1.35 -11.91
C ARG A 346 19.94 2.15 -10.83
N ILE A 347 19.38 2.19 -9.62
CA ILE A 347 19.98 2.92 -8.49
C ILE A 347 21.32 2.30 -8.11
N GLY A 348 21.46 0.95 -8.15
CA GLY A 348 22.72 0.27 -7.92
C GLY A 348 23.80 0.73 -8.88
N LYS A 349 23.49 0.79 -10.18
CA LYS A 349 24.42 1.29 -11.23
C LYS A 349 24.79 2.76 -10.99
N GLU A 350 23.84 3.61 -10.64
CA GLU A 350 24.08 5.04 -10.33
C GLU A 350 25.05 5.22 -9.15
N LEU A 351 24.98 4.35 -8.16
CA LEU A 351 25.84 4.37 -6.97
C LEU A 351 27.13 3.55 -7.10
N GLY A 352 27.36 2.93 -8.26
CA GLY A 352 28.53 2.08 -8.50
C GLY A 352 28.54 0.79 -7.69
N LEU A 353 27.36 0.28 -7.28
CA LEU A 353 27.21 -0.96 -6.54
C LEU A 353 27.05 -2.15 -7.49
N ASP A 354 27.76 -3.23 -7.20
CA ASP A 354 27.55 -4.51 -7.87
C ASP A 354 26.43 -5.29 -7.16
N LEU A 355 25.31 -5.44 -7.86
CA LEU A 355 24.11 -6.12 -7.39
C LEU A 355 23.71 -7.25 -8.35
N PRO A 356 24.56 -8.28 -8.50
CA PRO A 356 24.46 -9.27 -9.58
C PRO A 356 23.18 -10.09 -9.50
N VAL A 357 22.69 -10.42 -8.30
CA VAL A 357 21.49 -11.24 -8.13
C VAL A 357 20.24 -10.47 -8.58
N ASN A 358 20.06 -9.23 -8.11
CA ASN A 358 18.92 -8.40 -8.51
C ASN A 358 18.98 -8.05 -10.01
N THR A 359 20.16 -7.76 -10.55
CA THR A 359 20.36 -7.48 -11.97
C THR A 359 19.99 -8.70 -12.83
N ALA A 360 20.41 -9.90 -12.42
CA ALA A 360 20.05 -11.14 -13.12
C ALA A 360 18.53 -11.40 -13.08
N ILE A 361 17.87 -11.22 -11.91
CA ILE A 361 16.43 -11.37 -11.77
C ILE A 361 15.70 -10.38 -12.68
N TYR A 362 16.08 -9.11 -12.65
CA TYR A 362 15.49 -8.09 -13.51
C TYR A 362 15.65 -8.44 -14.99
N SER A 363 16.86 -8.77 -15.42
CA SER A 363 17.16 -9.12 -16.82
C SER A 363 16.39 -10.35 -17.30
N ALA A 364 16.21 -11.34 -16.44
CA ALA A 364 15.45 -12.55 -16.76
C ALA A 364 13.94 -12.28 -16.94
N LEU A 365 13.38 -11.31 -16.22
CA LEU A 365 11.95 -10.97 -16.27
C LEU A 365 11.62 -9.91 -17.32
N LEU A 366 12.60 -9.06 -17.70
CA LEU A 366 12.40 -7.93 -18.60
C LEU A 366 11.75 -8.29 -19.95
N PRO A 367 12.16 -9.37 -20.66
CA PRO A 367 11.50 -9.73 -21.92
C PRO A 367 10.01 -10.02 -21.76
N SER A 368 9.59 -10.64 -20.66
CA SER A 368 8.19 -10.91 -20.35
C SER A 368 7.40 -9.63 -20.07
N GLU A 369 8.00 -8.67 -19.39
CA GLU A 369 7.43 -7.35 -19.13
C GLU A 369 7.26 -6.56 -20.43
N MET A 370 8.31 -6.49 -21.27
CA MET A 370 8.27 -5.82 -22.58
C MET A 370 7.17 -6.43 -23.47
N ARG A 371 7.01 -7.76 -23.44
CA ARG A 371 5.92 -8.40 -24.17
C ARG A 371 4.55 -8.01 -23.61
N ALA A 372 4.38 -7.98 -22.28
CA ALA A 372 3.12 -7.59 -21.64
C ALA A 372 2.73 -6.14 -21.98
N ARG A 373 3.72 -5.28 -22.24
CA ARG A 373 3.55 -3.88 -22.69
C ARG A 373 3.38 -3.73 -24.20
N GLY A 374 3.54 -4.82 -24.96
CA GLY A 374 3.47 -4.77 -26.44
C GLY A 374 4.73 -4.24 -27.12
N GLU A 375 5.82 -4.05 -26.40
CA GLU A 375 7.11 -3.56 -26.89
C GLU A 375 7.92 -4.69 -27.55
N LEU A 376 7.64 -5.94 -27.21
CA LEU A 376 8.29 -7.13 -27.76
C LEU A 376 7.23 -8.18 -28.11
N LYS A 377 7.45 -8.93 -29.21
CA LYS A 377 6.54 -9.99 -29.64
C LYS A 377 7.28 -11.34 -29.67
N PHE A 378 6.82 -12.31 -28.90
CA PHE A 378 7.20 -13.71 -28.95
C PHE A 378 6.10 -14.57 -28.28
N ASP A 379 6.02 -15.83 -28.69
CA ASP A 379 5.04 -16.77 -28.13
C ASP A 379 5.40 -17.19 -26.70
N ARG A 380 4.38 -17.49 -25.89
CA ARG A 380 4.60 -18.16 -24.61
C ARG A 380 5.06 -19.59 -24.88
N MET A 381 6.18 -19.96 -24.32
CA MET A 381 6.60 -21.35 -24.25
C MET A 381 5.80 -22.10 -23.20
#